data_ee43d319afdb9a007c7cc57d029abd80
#
_entry.id   ee43d319afdb9a007c7cc57d029abd80
#
_cell.length_a   1.000
_cell.length_b   1.000
_cell.length_c   1.000
_cell.angle_alpha   90.00
_cell.angle_beta   90.00
_cell.angle_gamma   90.00
#
_symmetry.space_group_name_H-M   'P 1'
#
loop_
_entity.id
_entity.type
_entity.pdbx_description
1 polymer ?
#
loop_
_entity_poly.entity_id
_entity_poly.type
_entity_poly.pdbx_seq_one_letter_code
_entity_poly.pdbx_strand_id
1 'polypeptide(L)'
;IFSDSNLKYLKQNFNLIVAPKKNKKNFYEKNLPNTEYIFGQPNLPTSLISKSIKLKAIFNVESNFMDNMDYEYCFNNGIHVLATSPVFAQPVAEMALGLTLSISRSIHIAHSDFVASKEKYGGSISQKNFLLKNKTFGLIGFGDLAKSLTPLLKGFSKAVSYTHLRAHETHN
;
A
#
# COMPACT_ATOMS: atom_id res chain seq x y z
N ILE A 1 -7.84 -1.33 -13.14
CA ILE A 1 -7.87 -1.81 -11.74
C ILE A 1 -8.26 -3.29 -11.69
N PHE A 2 -9.22 -3.73 -12.49
CA PHE A 2 -9.67 -5.12 -12.53
C PHE A 2 -9.20 -5.81 -13.81
N SER A 3 -8.88 -7.10 -13.75
CA SER A 3 -8.73 -7.94 -14.94
C SER A 3 -10.07 -8.07 -15.66
N ASP A 4 -10.05 -8.43 -16.94
CA ASP A 4 -11.29 -8.60 -17.73
C ASP A 4 -12.21 -9.66 -17.12
N SER A 5 -11.66 -10.74 -16.59
CA SER A 5 -12.41 -11.79 -15.91
C SER A 5 -13.12 -11.28 -14.65
N ASN A 6 -12.40 -10.51 -13.80
CA ASN A 6 -12.98 -9.93 -12.59
C ASN A 6 -14.04 -8.87 -12.93
N LEU A 7 -13.79 -8.05 -13.95
CA LEU A 7 -14.77 -7.07 -14.41
C LEU A 7 -16.03 -7.73 -14.94
N LYS A 8 -15.90 -8.83 -15.66
CA LYS A 8 -17.04 -9.63 -16.13
C LYS A 8 -17.85 -10.20 -14.96
N TYR A 9 -17.16 -10.78 -13.97
CA TYR A 9 -17.79 -11.29 -12.74
C TYR A 9 -18.57 -10.19 -11.99
N LEU A 10 -17.96 -9.02 -11.82
CA LEU A 10 -18.62 -7.89 -11.16
C LEU A 10 -19.86 -7.43 -11.90
N LYS A 11 -19.81 -7.31 -13.24
CA LYS A 11 -20.97 -6.92 -14.06
C LYS A 11 -22.11 -7.94 -14.05
N GLN A 12 -21.78 -9.21 -13.85
CA GLN A 12 -22.79 -10.28 -13.80
C GLN A 12 -23.53 -10.34 -12.45
N ASN A 13 -22.88 -9.92 -11.37
CA ASN A 13 -23.40 -10.07 -10.01
C ASN A 13 -23.84 -8.75 -9.37
N PHE A 14 -23.43 -7.61 -9.91
CA PHE A 14 -23.69 -6.29 -9.36
C PHE A 14 -24.12 -5.30 -10.45
N ASN A 15 -24.93 -4.33 -10.06
CA ASN A 15 -25.20 -3.16 -10.90
C ASN A 15 -24.01 -2.19 -10.78
N LEU A 16 -23.03 -2.33 -11.67
CA LEU A 16 -21.77 -1.61 -11.62
C LEU A 16 -21.89 -0.22 -12.24
N ILE A 17 -21.65 0.82 -11.42
CA ILE A 17 -21.63 2.22 -11.85
C ILE A 17 -20.20 2.73 -11.75
N VAL A 18 -19.66 3.24 -12.86
CA VAL A 18 -18.29 3.74 -12.93
C VAL A 18 -18.27 5.25 -12.76
N ALA A 19 -17.53 5.72 -11.74
CA ALA A 19 -17.40 7.15 -11.49
C ALA A 19 -16.63 7.86 -12.61
N PRO A 20 -17.08 9.03 -13.08
CA PRO A 20 -16.39 9.80 -14.10
C PRO A 20 -15.08 10.39 -13.56
N LYS A 21 -14.14 10.71 -14.46
CA LYS A 21 -12.90 11.38 -14.08
C LYS A 21 -13.11 12.81 -13.56
N LYS A 22 -14.12 13.51 -14.08
CA LYS A 22 -14.50 14.88 -13.70
C LYS A 22 -15.92 14.91 -13.11
N ASN A 23 -16.28 16.01 -12.42
CA ASN A 23 -17.60 16.22 -11.80
C ASN A 23 -18.01 15.13 -10.80
N LYS A 24 -17.06 14.64 -10.02
CA LYS A 24 -17.28 13.54 -9.06
C LYS A 24 -18.31 13.90 -7.98
N LYS A 25 -18.38 15.16 -7.53
CA LYS A 25 -19.31 15.59 -6.46
C LYS A 25 -20.76 15.32 -6.86
N ASN A 26 -21.22 15.82 -7.99
CA ASN A 26 -22.58 15.61 -8.48
C ASN A 26 -22.87 14.12 -8.73
N PHE A 27 -21.87 13.38 -9.20
CA PHE A 27 -21.98 11.94 -9.37
C PHE A 27 -22.22 11.22 -8.03
N TYR A 28 -21.47 11.56 -7.00
CA TYR A 28 -21.66 10.97 -5.67
C TYR A 28 -23.01 11.37 -5.07
N GLU A 29 -23.39 12.63 -5.11
CA GLU A 29 -24.69 13.08 -4.60
C GLU A 29 -25.88 12.33 -5.22
N LYS A 30 -25.79 12.01 -6.51
CA LYS A 30 -26.85 11.26 -7.22
C LYS A 30 -26.87 9.79 -6.88
N ASN A 31 -25.72 9.14 -6.72
CA ASN A 31 -25.63 7.69 -6.68
C ASN A 31 -25.46 7.11 -5.26
N LEU A 32 -24.85 7.87 -4.34
CA LEU A 32 -24.58 7.39 -2.97
C LEU A 32 -25.83 6.86 -2.24
N PRO A 33 -27.02 7.46 -2.32
CA PRO A 33 -28.19 6.97 -1.61
C PRO A 33 -28.57 5.52 -1.95
N ASN A 34 -28.20 5.03 -3.13
CA ASN A 34 -28.51 3.68 -3.58
C ASN A 34 -27.28 2.79 -3.72
N THR A 35 -26.10 3.26 -3.30
CA THR A 35 -24.85 2.52 -3.38
C THR A 35 -24.69 1.62 -2.15
N GLU A 36 -24.41 0.35 -2.37
CA GLU A 36 -24.13 -0.62 -1.30
C GLU A 36 -22.63 -0.85 -1.08
N TYR A 37 -21.83 -0.73 -2.14
CA TYR A 37 -20.38 -0.98 -2.12
C TYR A 37 -19.64 0.06 -2.93
N ILE A 38 -18.49 0.51 -2.42
CA ILE A 38 -17.60 1.43 -3.13
C ILE A 38 -16.24 0.77 -3.30
N PHE A 39 -15.69 0.79 -4.52
CA PHE A 39 -14.33 0.35 -4.81
C PHE A 39 -13.52 1.54 -5.30
N GLY A 40 -12.49 1.92 -4.57
CA GLY A 40 -11.63 3.05 -4.90
C GLY A 40 -11.23 3.86 -3.68
N GLN A 41 -10.66 5.03 -3.95
CA GLN A 41 -10.25 6.00 -2.92
C GLN A 41 -11.02 7.33 -3.10
N PRO A 42 -12.34 7.34 -2.87
CA PRO A 42 -13.14 8.54 -3.04
C PRO A 42 -12.89 9.54 -1.91
N ASN A 43 -13.10 10.83 -2.22
CA ASN A 43 -13.20 11.86 -1.21
C ASN A 43 -14.66 11.91 -0.73
N LEU A 44 -14.92 11.45 0.51
CA LEU A 44 -16.25 11.31 1.11
C LEU A 44 -16.31 12.00 2.48
N PRO A 45 -16.37 13.34 2.52
CA PRO A 45 -16.61 14.04 3.78
C PRO A 45 -17.99 13.67 4.35
N THR A 46 -18.22 13.92 5.63
CA THR A 46 -19.48 13.63 6.34
C THR A 46 -20.72 14.09 5.56
N SER A 47 -20.65 15.28 4.94
CA SER A 47 -21.76 15.84 4.14
C SER A 47 -22.16 15.02 2.91
N LEU A 48 -21.29 14.16 2.43
CA LEU A 48 -21.56 13.23 1.32
C LEU A 48 -21.89 11.84 1.84
N ILE A 49 -21.07 11.29 2.72
CA ILE A 49 -21.21 9.91 3.17
C ILE A 49 -22.49 9.70 3.98
N SER A 50 -22.97 10.71 4.71
CA SER A 50 -24.24 10.66 5.43
C SER A 50 -25.47 10.46 4.54
N LYS A 51 -25.35 10.68 3.23
CA LYS A 51 -26.40 10.38 2.25
C LYS A 51 -26.47 8.91 1.85
N SER A 52 -25.50 8.10 2.26
CA SER A 52 -25.31 6.72 1.81
C SER A 52 -26.05 5.74 2.73
N ILE A 53 -27.36 5.76 2.72
CA ILE A 53 -28.21 4.98 3.63
C ILE A 53 -28.13 3.46 3.42
N LYS A 54 -27.64 2.99 2.27
CA LYS A 54 -27.50 1.57 1.93
C LYS A 54 -26.06 1.08 1.94
N LEU A 55 -25.08 1.95 2.21
CA LEU A 55 -23.66 1.64 2.11
C LEU A 55 -23.25 0.64 3.20
N LYS A 56 -22.68 -0.48 2.79
CA LYS A 56 -22.22 -1.57 3.64
C LYS A 56 -20.71 -1.60 3.77
N ALA A 57 -19.99 -1.38 2.65
CA ALA A 57 -18.53 -1.41 2.69
C ALA A 57 -17.88 -0.53 1.62
N ILE A 58 -16.69 -0.04 1.98
CA ILE A 58 -15.76 0.70 1.11
C ILE A 58 -14.47 -0.11 1.03
N PHE A 59 -14.05 -0.45 -0.18
CA PHE A 59 -12.80 -1.15 -0.47
C PHE A 59 -11.79 -0.12 -0.96
N ASN A 60 -10.95 0.35 -0.05
CA ASN A 60 -9.88 1.30 -0.38
C ASN A 60 -8.81 0.64 -1.25
N VAL A 61 -8.29 1.39 -2.21
CA VAL A 61 -7.16 0.96 -3.04
C VAL A 61 -5.84 1.11 -2.27
N GLU A 62 -5.74 2.16 -1.45
CA GLU A 62 -4.56 2.41 -0.63
C GLU A 62 -4.55 1.53 0.63
N SER A 63 -3.34 1.17 1.05
CA SER A 63 -3.14 0.35 2.25
C SER A 63 -3.35 1.11 3.56
N ASN A 64 -3.30 2.44 3.51
CA ASN A 64 -3.48 3.31 4.66
C ASN A 64 -4.83 4.01 4.64
N PHE A 65 -5.33 4.36 5.80
CA PHE A 65 -6.42 5.32 5.94
C PHE A 65 -5.87 6.72 5.66
N MET A 66 -6.25 7.27 4.53
CA MET A 66 -5.86 8.61 4.10
C MET A 66 -6.92 9.60 4.54
N ASP A 67 -6.57 10.89 4.59
CA ASP A 67 -7.51 11.98 4.93
C ASP A 67 -8.46 12.28 3.74
N ASN A 68 -9.27 11.28 3.38
CA ASN A 68 -10.19 11.35 2.24
C ASN A 68 -11.64 11.03 2.58
N MET A 69 -11.93 10.61 3.81
CA MET A 69 -13.30 10.34 4.25
C MET A 69 -13.43 10.41 5.77
N ASP A 70 -14.65 10.54 6.22
CA ASP A 70 -15.00 10.48 7.64
C ASP A 70 -15.08 9.02 8.09
N TYR A 71 -13.95 8.48 8.56
CA TYR A 71 -13.86 7.10 9.06
C TYR A 71 -14.66 6.89 10.33
N GLU A 72 -14.70 7.87 11.21
CA GLU A 72 -15.46 7.80 12.46
C GLU A 72 -16.95 7.64 12.15
N TYR A 73 -17.47 8.43 11.21
CA TYR A 73 -18.84 8.27 10.74
C TYR A 73 -19.07 6.87 10.18
N CYS A 74 -18.16 6.35 9.36
CA CYS A 74 -18.29 5.02 8.79
C CYS A 74 -18.45 3.96 9.88
N PHE A 75 -17.53 3.93 10.85
CA PHE A 75 -17.51 2.92 11.90
C PHE A 75 -18.73 3.04 12.83
N ASN A 76 -19.14 4.25 13.18
CA ASN A 76 -20.31 4.48 14.02
C ASN A 76 -21.63 4.09 13.34
N ASN A 77 -21.66 4.04 12.00
CA ASN A 77 -22.84 3.66 11.22
C ASN A 77 -22.74 2.24 10.60
N GLY A 78 -21.80 1.42 11.05
CA GLY A 78 -21.66 0.03 10.59
C GLY A 78 -21.16 -0.12 9.15
N ILE A 79 -20.53 0.91 8.59
CA ILE A 79 -19.93 0.86 7.26
C ILE A 79 -18.51 0.32 7.40
N HIS A 80 -18.25 -0.84 6.82
CA HIS A 80 -16.91 -1.44 6.83
C HIS A 80 -15.98 -0.69 5.87
N VAL A 81 -14.80 -0.32 6.34
CA VAL A 81 -13.74 0.23 5.49
C VAL A 81 -12.58 -0.75 5.45
N LEU A 82 -12.30 -1.28 4.28
CA LEU A 82 -11.34 -2.35 4.05
C LEU A 82 -10.14 -1.78 3.29
N ALA A 83 -8.94 -2.00 3.82
CA ALA A 83 -7.68 -1.65 3.17
C ALA A 83 -7.09 -2.85 2.43
N THR A 84 -6.27 -2.59 1.42
CA THR A 84 -5.69 -3.62 0.55
C THR A 84 -4.29 -4.05 0.97
N SER A 85 -3.85 -3.72 2.19
CA SER A 85 -2.52 -4.06 2.71
C SER A 85 -2.11 -5.52 2.48
N PRO A 86 -2.96 -6.53 2.76
CA PRO A 86 -2.56 -7.93 2.56
C PRO A 86 -2.26 -8.27 1.09
N VAL A 87 -2.93 -7.60 0.14
CA VAL A 87 -2.75 -7.85 -1.31
C VAL A 87 -1.40 -7.33 -1.80
N PHE A 88 -0.96 -6.20 -1.26
CA PHE A 88 0.31 -5.56 -1.65
C PHE A 88 1.50 -5.99 -0.78
N ALA A 89 1.27 -6.75 0.27
CA ALA A 89 2.30 -7.08 1.25
C ALA A 89 3.50 -7.79 0.62
N GLN A 90 3.28 -8.83 -0.17
CA GLN A 90 4.35 -9.60 -0.79
C GLN A 90 5.13 -8.80 -1.85
N PRO A 91 4.51 -8.17 -2.87
CA PRO A 91 5.27 -7.40 -3.85
C PRO A 91 6.04 -6.23 -3.26
N VAL A 92 5.51 -5.57 -2.22
CA VAL A 92 6.24 -4.49 -1.52
C VAL A 92 7.40 -5.04 -0.70
N ALA A 93 7.25 -6.20 -0.05
CA ALA A 93 8.34 -6.87 0.66
C ALA A 93 9.50 -7.24 -0.27
N GLU A 94 9.21 -7.78 -1.45
CA GLU A 94 10.22 -8.09 -2.47
C GLU A 94 10.93 -6.83 -2.98
N MET A 95 10.19 -5.75 -3.22
CA MET A 95 10.78 -4.45 -3.58
C MET A 95 11.70 -3.93 -2.47
N ALA A 96 11.28 -4.01 -1.20
CA ALA A 96 12.08 -3.57 -0.06
C ALA A 96 13.38 -4.39 0.06
N LEU A 97 13.34 -5.70 -0.16
CA LEU A 97 14.53 -6.54 -0.22
C LEU A 97 15.44 -6.13 -1.38
N GLY A 98 14.88 -5.94 -2.58
CA GLY A 98 15.62 -5.50 -3.76
C GLY A 98 16.36 -4.18 -3.54
N LEU A 99 15.69 -3.17 -2.95
CA LEU A 99 16.28 -1.90 -2.58
C LEU A 99 17.39 -2.06 -1.52
N THR A 100 17.15 -2.91 -0.51
CA THR A 100 18.14 -3.21 0.52
C THR A 100 19.42 -3.81 -0.09
N LEU A 101 19.29 -4.77 -0.99
CA LEU A 101 20.41 -5.35 -1.72
C LEU A 101 21.08 -4.33 -2.64
N SER A 102 20.31 -3.51 -3.34
CA SER A 102 20.84 -2.45 -4.20
C SER A 102 21.68 -1.43 -3.43
N ILE A 103 21.22 -1.02 -2.27
CA ILE A 103 21.95 -0.07 -1.41
C ILE A 103 23.19 -0.73 -0.82
N SER A 104 23.04 -1.92 -0.21
CA SER A 104 24.14 -2.58 0.47
C SER A 104 25.30 -2.97 -0.45
N ARG A 105 25.03 -3.18 -1.73
CA ARG A 105 26.00 -3.58 -2.77
C ARG A 105 26.28 -2.51 -3.81
N SER A 106 25.70 -1.31 -3.67
CA SER A 106 25.82 -0.20 -4.64
C SER A 106 25.44 -0.59 -6.07
N ILE A 107 24.45 -1.50 -6.24
CA ILE A 107 24.06 -2.03 -7.56
C ILE A 107 23.60 -0.89 -8.49
N HIS A 108 22.81 0.04 -7.98
CA HIS A 108 22.30 1.18 -8.75
C HIS A 108 23.41 2.12 -9.22
N ILE A 109 24.48 2.32 -8.43
CA ILE A 109 25.65 3.13 -8.80
C ILE A 109 26.45 2.39 -9.89
N ALA A 110 26.74 1.11 -9.65
CA ALA A 110 27.47 0.30 -10.62
C ALA A 110 26.75 0.20 -11.98
N HIS A 111 25.41 0.08 -11.97
CA HIS A 111 24.62 0.13 -13.18
C HIS A 111 24.75 1.47 -13.92
N SER A 112 24.63 2.59 -13.20
CA SER A 112 24.75 3.92 -13.80
C SER A 112 26.12 4.17 -14.38
N ASP A 113 27.18 3.74 -13.67
CA ASP A 113 28.57 3.86 -14.16
C ASP A 113 28.79 3.00 -15.41
N PHE A 114 28.26 1.78 -15.42
CA PHE A 114 28.36 0.88 -16.58
C PHE A 114 27.66 1.46 -17.81
N VAL A 115 26.42 1.96 -17.67
CA VAL A 115 25.69 2.59 -18.77
C VAL A 115 26.43 3.84 -19.32
N ALA A 116 27.13 4.55 -18.44
CA ALA A 116 27.89 5.74 -18.81
C ALA A 116 29.33 5.42 -19.32
N SER A 117 29.70 4.15 -19.45
CA SER A 117 31.10 3.70 -19.75
C SER A 117 32.14 4.30 -18.80
N LYS A 118 31.78 4.38 -17.51
CA LYS A 118 32.60 4.91 -16.41
C LYS A 118 32.86 3.86 -15.33
N GLU A 119 32.59 2.60 -15.65
CA GLU A 119 32.77 1.49 -14.74
C GLU A 119 34.22 1.41 -14.23
N LYS A 120 34.35 1.12 -12.96
CA LYS A 120 35.62 0.96 -12.26
C LYS A 120 35.74 -0.47 -11.78
N TYR A 121 36.92 -1.03 -12.00
CA TYR A 121 37.27 -2.36 -11.52
C TYR A 121 38.17 -2.25 -10.28
N GLY A 122 37.92 -3.06 -9.28
CA GLY A 122 38.79 -3.17 -8.10
C GLY A 122 38.23 -2.54 -6.81
N GLY A 123 39.04 -2.54 -5.76
CA GLY A 123 38.64 -2.27 -4.40
C GLY A 123 38.10 -0.88 -4.05
N SER A 124 38.35 0.13 -4.91
CA SER A 124 37.86 1.49 -4.63
C SER A 124 36.33 1.61 -4.68
N ILE A 125 35.62 0.71 -5.36
CA ILE A 125 34.16 0.70 -5.50
C ILE A 125 33.51 0.05 -4.28
N SER A 126 34.21 -0.89 -3.65
CA SER A 126 33.65 -1.73 -2.58
C SER A 126 33.77 -1.16 -1.18
N GLN A 127 34.46 -0.01 -1.00
CA GLN A 127 34.68 0.55 0.35
C GLN A 127 33.43 0.91 1.13
N LYS A 128 32.33 1.20 0.44
CA LYS A 128 31.01 1.50 1.04
C LYS A 128 30.07 0.30 1.03
N ASN A 129 30.44 -0.79 0.37
CA ASN A 129 29.61 -1.97 0.26
C ASN A 129 29.71 -2.82 1.53
N PHE A 130 28.61 -3.43 1.92
CA PHE A 130 28.59 -4.34 3.06
C PHE A 130 27.70 -5.56 2.76
N LEU A 131 27.94 -6.63 3.50
CA LEU A 131 27.11 -7.83 3.42
C LEU A 131 25.94 -7.71 4.40
N LEU A 132 24.77 -8.16 3.96
CA LEU A 132 23.60 -8.28 4.84
C LEU A 132 23.74 -9.47 5.81
N LYS A 133 24.57 -10.44 5.48
CA LYS A 133 24.84 -11.62 6.33
C LYS A 133 25.24 -11.19 7.74
N ASN A 134 24.60 -11.77 8.72
CA ASN A 134 24.80 -11.50 10.16
C ASN A 134 24.49 -10.06 10.60
N LYS A 135 23.77 -9.29 9.81
CA LYS A 135 23.29 -7.97 10.22
C LYS A 135 21.95 -8.09 10.97
N THR A 136 21.70 -7.15 11.86
CA THR A 136 20.39 -6.97 12.49
C THR A 136 19.57 -6.03 11.66
N PHE A 137 18.32 -6.40 11.38
CA PHE A 137 17.35 -5.55 10.71
C PHE A 137 16.38 -4.98 11.75
N GLY A 138 16.24 -3.67 11.77
CA GLY A 138 15.23 -2.96 12.54
C GLY A 138 14.03 -2.61 11.66
N LEU A 139 12.82 -2.91 12.12
CA LEU A 139 11.57 -2.55 11.45
C LEU A 139 10.78 -1.57 12.32
N ILE A 140 10.34 -0.47 11.74
CA ILE A 140 9.43 0.48 12.38
C ILE A 140 8.02 0.16 11.90
N GLY A 141 7.19 -0.37 12.79
CA GLY A 141 5.90 -0.97 12.48
C GLY A 141 6.01 -2.45 12.09
N PHE A 142 4.98 -3.24 12.45
CA PHE A 142 4.94 -4.68 12.17
C PHE A 142 3.56 -5.09 11.63
N GLY A 143 3.12 -4.41 10.57
CA GLY A 143 1.92 -4.73 9.80
C GLY A 143 2.17 -5.80 8.74
N ASP A 144 1.26 -5.92 7.76
CA ASP A 144 1.30 -6.96 6.74
C ASP A 144 2.58 -6.91 5.89
N LEU A 145 3.06 -5.71 5.55
CA LEU A 145 4.30 -5.52 4.80
C LEU A 145 5.51 -6.09 5.55
N ALA A 146 5.65 -5.75 6.83
CA ALA A 146 6.75 -6.23 7.66
C ALA A 146 6.67 -7.74 7.91
N LYS A 147 5.46 -8.28 8.08
CA LYS A 147 5.23 -9.73 8.20
C LYS A 147 5.68 -10.48 6.94
N SER A 148 5.43 -9.92 5.75
CA SER A 148 5.87 -10.51 4.49
C SER A 148 7.38 -10.32 4.24
N LEU A 149 7.97 -9.21 4.69
CA LEU A 149 9.40 -8.95 4.54
C LEU A 149 10.26 -9.82 5.48
N THR A 150 9.81 -10.05 6.71
CA THR A 150 10.58 -10.79 7.72
C THR A 150 11.09 -12.16 7.25
N PRO A 151 10.29 -13.04 6.62
CA PRO A 151 10.78 -14.31 6.08
C PRO A 151 11.88 -14.14 5.03
N LEU A 152 11.79 -13.11 4.18
CA LEU A 152 12.78 -12.83 3.14
C LEU A 152 14.13 -12.40 3.74
N LEU A 153 14.10 -11.67 4.86
CA LEU A 153 15.30 -11.22 5.57
C LEU A 153 16.00 -12.35 6.35
N LYS A 154 15.29 -13.38 6.75
CA LYS A 154 15.84 -14.50 7.54
C LYS A 154 17.03 -15.20 6.87
N GLY A 155 17.08 -15.22 5.54
CA GLY A 155 18.21 -15.76 4.77
C GLY A 155 19.51 -14.97 4.92
N PHE A 156 19.44 -13.72 5.34
CA PHE A 156 20.57 -12.82 5.46
C PHE A 156 20.90 -12.45 6.90
N SER A 157 19.89 -12.36 7.76
CA SER A 157 19.99 -11.74 9.07
C SER A 157 20.31 -12.74 10.20
N LYS A 158 21.02 -12.26 11.22
CA LYS A 158 21.12 -12.93 12.50
C LYS A 158 19.86 -12.74 13.34
N ALA A 159 19.25 -11.55 13.24
CA ALA A 159 18.05 -11.16 13.97
C ALA A 159 17.24 -10.14 13.20
N VAL A 160 15.92 -10.20 13.37
CA VAL A 160 14.98 -9.13 12.94
C VAL A 160 14.31 -8.61 14.20
N SER A 161 14.47 -7.33 14.48
CA SER A 161 13.85 -6.62 15.60
C SER A 161 12.80 -5.65 15.07
N TYR A 162 11.75 -5.40 15.83
CA TYR A 162 10.72 -4.44 15.44
C TYR A 162 10.21 -3.64 16.63
N THR A 163 9.71 -2.44 16.35
CA THR A 163 8.96 -1.61 17.29
C THR A 163 7.57 -1.34 16.74
N HIS A 164 6.56 -1.32 17.61
CA HIS A 164 5.22 -0.84 17.26
C HIS A 164 5.11 0.64 17.59
N LEU A 165 4.61 1.41 16.64
CA LEU A 165 4.09 2.74 16.95
C LEU A 165 2.81 2.55 17.77
N ARG A 166 2.69 3.26 18.90
CA ARG A 166 1.45 3.26 19.67
C ARG A 166 0.36 3.96 18.87
N ALA A 167 -0.90 3.55 19.03
CA ALA A 167 -2.04 4.08 18.28
C ALA A 167 -2.20 5.61 18.36
N HIS A 168 -1.65 6.25 19.41
CA HIS A 168 -1.64 7.70 19.58
C HIS A 168 -0.60 8.44 18.73
N GLU A 169 0.36 7.75 18.12
CA GLU A 169 1.42 8.38 17.30
C GLU A 169 1.03 8.46 15.81
N THR A 170 -0.10 7.88 15.44
CA THR A 170 -0.61 7.88 14.06
C THR A 170 -1.69 8.94 13.80
N HIS A 171 -1.99 9.79 14.78
CA HIS A 171 -3.01 10.85 14.71
C HIS A 171 -2.45 12.26 14.92
N ASN A 172 -1.29 12.54 14.36
CA ASN A 172 -0.80 13.92 14.26
C ASN A 172 -0.56 14.30 12.81
#